data_17e1deebfbf89309b1caa156a0dc8096
#
_entry.id   17e1deebfbf89309b1caa156a0dc8096
#
_cell.length_a   1.000
_cell.length_b   1.000
_cell.length_c   1.000
_cell.angle_alpha   90.00
_cell.angle_beta   90.00
_cell.angle_gamma   90.00
#
_symmetry.space_group_name_H-M   'P 1'
#
loop_
_entity.id
_entity.type
_entity.pdbx_description
1 polymer ?
#
loop_
_entity_poly.entity_id
_entity_poly.type
_entity_poly.pdbx_seq_one_letter_code
_entity_poly.pdbx_strand_id
1 'polypeptide(L)'
;MSGHSKWKNIMHKKEKTDAQRAKVFTKIGKEMAIAVKEGGPDPVSNAKLRDLIAKAKANNVPNDNIERVIKKASGADAVAYEEIVYEGYGPSGVAVIVEAATDNKNRTAGEVRHYFDKFGGKLGVTGSVSFMFSSKGVIIVAENDEYGDKVVDGDQLMEDALECGAADFAEEDGIYEVYTEPDDLSAVCEDLEKKGYKFESAEVEKVPSTYVSLTTDDDRKFMNLLLENLEEDEDIVNVWHNWDEE
;
A
#
# COMPACT_ATOMS: atom_id res chain seq x y z
N MET A 1 13.81 -9.99 -3.71
CA MET A 1 13.63 -10.09 -2.26
C MET A 1 12.70 -9.04 -1.63
N SER A 2 12.00 -8.22 -2.42
CA SER A 2 10.98 -7.28 -1.90
C SER A 2 9.56 -7.87 -1.83
N GLY A 3 9.31 -8.97 -2.54
CA GLY A 3 7.99 -9.57 -2.69
C GLY A 3 7.40 -10.26 -1.48
N HIS A 4 8.22 -10.84 -0.64
CA HIS A 4 7.75 -11.60 0.53
C HIS A 4 6.93 -10.76 1.51
N SER A 5 7.37 -9.56 1.80
CA SER A 5 6.67 -8.65 2.72
C SER A 5 5.28 -8.28 2.18
N LYS A 6 5.21 -7.93 0.88
CA LYS A 6 3.94 -7.52 0.28
C LYS A 6 2.99 -8.69 0.04
N TRP A 7 3.51 -9.84 -0.44
CA TRP A 7 2.68 -11.03 -0.65
C TRP A 7 2.11 -11.56 0.67
N LYS A 8 2.91 -11.64 1.73
CA LYS A 8 2.40 -11.98 3.07
C LYS A 8 1.29 -11.02 3.51
N ASN A 9 1.48 -9.73 3.29
CA ASN A 9 0.45 -8.73 3.56
C ASN A 9 -0.81 -8.93 2.71
N ILE A 10 -0.68 -9.33 1.44
CA ILE A 10 -1.82 -9.64 0.57
C ILE A 10 -2.52 -10.92 1.02
N MET A 11 -1.77 -11.98 1.38
CA MET A 11 -2.33 -13.23 1.92
C MET A 11 -3.09 -12.98 3.22
N HIS A 12 -2.52 -12.21 4.14
CA HIS A 12 -3.22 -11.76 5.35
C HIS A 12 -4.45 -10.88 5.03
N LYS A 13 -4.43 -10.15 3.91
CA LYS A 13 -5.60 -9.39 3.43
C LYS A 13 -6.74 -10.28 2.95
N LYS A 14 -6.48 -11.45 2.36
CA LYS A 14 -7.53 -12.39 1.90
C LYS A 14 -8.31 -13.03 3.07
N GLU A 15 -7.70 -13.19 4.24
CA GLU A 15 -8.34 -13.77 5.44
C GLU A 15 -9.06 -12.73 6.33
N LYS A 16 -9.14 -11.46 5.89
CA LYS A 16 -9.70 -10.38 6.70
C LYS A 16 -11.16 -10.63 7.10
N THR A 17 -11.41 -10.45 8.39
CA THR A 17 -12.75 -10.39 8.98
C THR A 17 -13.55 -9.19 8.45
N ASP A 18 -14.88 -9.21 8.58
CA ASP A 18 -15.73 -8.08 8.17
C ASP A 18 -15.34 -6.76 8.88
N ALA A 19 -14.87 -6.82 10.12
CA ALA A 19 -14.38 -5.66 10.86
C ALA A 19 -13.10 -5.08 10.22
N GLN A 20 -12.17 -5.92 9.79
CA GLN A 20 -10.95 -5.50 9.10
C GLN A 20 -11.25 -4.92 7.71
N ARG A 21 -12.23 -5.50 6.98
CA ARG A 21 -12.71 -4.94 5.71
C ARG A 21 -13.30 -3.55 5.90
N ALA A 22 -14.09 -3.34 6.96
CA ALA A 22 -14.67 -2.03 7.28
C ALA A 22 -13.57 -0.98 7.56
N LYS A 23 -12.47 -1.35 8.24
CA LYS A 23 -11.31 -0.47 8.45
C LYS A 23 -10.66 -0.08 7.11
N VAL A 24 -10.42 -1.05 6.21
CA VAL A 24 -9.88 -0.77 4.86
C VAL A 24 -10.77 0.22 4.11
N PHE A 25 -12.09 0.04 4.15
CA PHE A 25 -13.04 0.95 3.51
C PHE A 25 -12.96 2.36 4.12
N THR A 26 -12.78 2.47 5.43
CA THR A 26 -12.63 3.77 6.12
C THR A 26 -11.35 4.48 5.67
N LYS A 27 -10.23 3.76 5.60
CA LYS A 27 -8.93 4.28 5.16
C LYS A 27 -8.99 4.79 3.72
N ILE A 28 -9.44 3.95 2.78
CA ILE A 28 -9.62 4.36 1.38
C ILE A 28 -10.59 5.54 1.26
N GLY A 29 -11.65 5.57 2.07
CA GLY A 29 -12.60 6.69 2.10
C GLY A 29 -11.98 8.02 2.52
N LYS A 30 -11.01 8.02 3.47
CA LYS A 30 -10.25 9.21 3.86
C LYS A 30 -9.32 9.67 2.74
N GLU A 31 -8.59 8.75 2.08
CA GLU A 31 -7.74 9.06 0.93
C GLU A 31 -8.57 9.67 -0.22
N MET A 32 -9.74 9.08 -0.53
CA MET A 32 -10.65 9.62 -1.54
C MET A 32 -11.16 11.02 -1.18
N ALA A 33 -11.46 11.28 0.10
CA ALA A 33 -11.91 12.60 0.54
C ALA A 33 -10.81 13.66 0.36
N ILE A 34 -9.55 13.32 0.61
CA ILE A 34 -8.39 14.18 0.33
C ILE A 34 -8.28 14.43 -1.16
N ALA A 35 -8.32 13.37 -1.99
CA ALA A 35 -8.22 13.49 -3.45
C ALA A 35 -9.33 14.37 -4.04
N VAL A 36 -10.56 14.24 -3.55
CA VAL A 36 -11.69 15.10 -3.97
C VAL A 36 -11.46 16.57 -3.60
N LYS A 37 -10.92 16.83 -2.41
CA LYS A 37 -10.61 18.19 -1.95
C LYS A 37 -9.52 18.85 -2.80
N GLU A 38 -8.52 18.08 -3.23
CA GLU A 38 -7.38 18.55 -4.02
C GLU A 38 -7.68 18.73 -5.50
N GLY A 39 -8.34 17.74 -6.12
CA GLY A 39 -8.52 17.65 -7.57
C GLY A 39 -9.98 17.68 -8.05
N GLY A 40 -10.95 17.80 -7.12
CA GLY A 40 -12.38 17.78 -7.45
C GLY A 40 -12.98 16.36 -7.53
N PRO A 41 -14.32 16.26 -7.65
CA PRO A 41 -15.05 14.99 -7.54
C PRO A 41 -15.13 14.18 -8.84
N ASP A 42 -14.63 14.70 -9.95
CA ASP A 42 -14.70 14.03 -11.25
C ASP A 42 -13.45 13.17 -11.49
N PRO A 43 -13.58 11.82 -11.51
CA PRO A 43 -12.45 10.92 -11.73
C PRO A 43 -11.83 11.03 -13.14
N VAL A 44 -12.51 11.64 -14.11
CA VAL A 44 -11.96 11.87 -15.44
C VAL A 44 -10.83 12.91 -15.38
N SER A 45 -11.03 13.96 -14.59
CA SER A 45 -10.05 15.05 -14.40
C SER A 45 -9.13 14.87 -13.20
N ASN A 46 -9.46 13.94 -12.26
CA ASN A 46 -8.73 13.69 -11.04
C ASN A 46 -8.13 12.27 -11.06
N ALA A 47 -6.87 12.14 -11.49
CA ALA A 47 -6.18 10.87 -11.62
C ALA A 47 -6.06 10.16 -10.25
N LYS A 48 -5.66 10.89 -9.18
CA LYS A 48 -5.57 10.33 -7.81
C LYS A 48 -6.89 9.72 -7.36
N LEU A 49 -8.02 10.40 -7.63
CA LEU A 49 -9.34 9.88 -7.29
C LEU A 49 -9.69 8.63 -8.12
N ARG A 50 -9.35 8.63 -9.41
CA ARG A 50 -9.58 7.47 -10.29
C ARG A 50 -8.86 6.23 -9.79
N ASP A 51 -7.60 6.35 -9.40
CA ASP A 51 -6.78 5.25 -8.89
C ASP A 51 -7.32 4.75 -7.55
N LEU A 52 -7.74 5.65 -6.66
CA LEU A 52 -8.38 5.29 -5.40
C LEU A 52 -9.74 4.61 -5.59
N ILE A 53 -10.51 4.97 -6.61
CA ILE A 53 -11.74 4.25 -6.98
C ILE A 53 -11.41 2.83 -7.46
N ALA A 54 -10.36 2.65 -8.26
CA ALA A 54 -9.89 1.33 -8.67
C ALA A 54 -9.45 0.49 -7.46
N LYS A 55 -8.65 1.07 -6.55
CA LYS A 55 -8.24 0.45 -5.26
C LYS A 55 -9.45 0.06 -4.41
N ALA A 56 -10.47 0.93 -4.31
CA ALA A 56 -11.70 0.64 -3.59
C ALA A 56 -12.45 -0.56 -4.18
N LYS A 57 -12.60 -0.61 -5.51
CA LYS A 57 -13.25 -1.73 -6.22
C LYS A 57 -12.49 -3.04 -6.05
N ALA A 58 -11.16 -3.02 -6.13
CA ALA A 58 -10.31 -4.18 -5.89
C ALA A 58 -10.44 -4.72 -4.45
N ASN A 59 -10.76 -3.85 -3.49
CA ASN A 59 -11.07 -4.23 -2.10
C ASN A 59 -12.58 -4.52 -1.87
N ASN A 60 -13.38 -4.71 -2.92
CA ASN A 60 -14.81 -5.01 -2.87
C ASN A 60 -15.65 -3.94 -2.14
N VAL A 61 -15.25 -2.66 -2.19
CA VAL A 61 -16.07 -1.56 -1.69
C VAL A 61 -17.28 -1.35 -2.62
N PRO A 62 -18.52 -1.39 -2.10
CA PRO A 62 -19.71 -1.19 -2.93
C PRO A 62 -19.71 0.19 -3.62
N ASN A 63 -20.17 0.25 -4.87
CA ASN A 63 -20.22 1.49 -5.65
C ASN A 63 -21.01 2.59 -4.92
N ASP A 64 -22.13 2.26 -4.26
CA ASP A 64 -22.92 3.22 -3.48
C ASP A 64 -22.10 3.88 -2.35
N ASN A 65 -21.16 3.14 -1.75
CA ASN A 65 -20.27 3.67 -0.72
C ASN A 65 -19.23 4.63 -1.33
N ILE A 66 -18.66 4.27 -2.49
CA ILE A 66 -17.74 5.12 -3.24
C ILE A 66 -18.41 6.45 -3.59
N GLU A 67 -19.58 6.41 -4.21
CA GLU A 67 -20.35 7.59 -4.58
C GLU A 67 -20.71 8.46 -3.37
N ARG A 68 -21.10 7.81 -2.25
CA ARG A 68 -21.43 8.50 -1.01
C ARG A 68 -20.23 9.24 -0.41
N VAL A 69 -19.02 8.64 -0.46
CA VAL A 69 -17.79 9.27 0.00
C VAL A 69 -17.46 10.49 -0.85
N ILE A 70 -17.48 10.35 -2.18
CA ILE A 70 -17.21 11.45 -3.11
C ILE A 70 -18.20 12.60 -2.88
N LYS A 71 -19.50 12.29 -2.80
CA LYS A 71 -20.54 13.28 -2.56
C LYS A 71 -20.37 14.00 -1.21
N LYS A 72 -20.05 13.26 -0.14
CA LYS A 72 -19.79 13.83 1.19
C LYS A 72 -18.56 14.74 1.18
N ALA A 73 -17.48 14.31 0.53
CA ALA A 73 -16.23 15.07 0.44
C ALA A 73 -16.39 16.38 -0.39
N SER A 74 -17.36 16.42 -1.30
CA SER A 74 -17.69 17.62 -2.12
C SER A 74 -18.63 18.59 -1.42
N GLY A 75 -19.20 18.22 -0.27
CA GLY A 75 -20.18 19.02 0.45
C GLY A 75 -19.56 20.10 1.33
N ALA A 76 -20.39 21.07 1.75
CA ALA A 76 -19.96 22.15 2.65
C ALA A 76 -19.54 21.66 4.04
N ASP A 77 -20.08 20.53 4.49
CA ASP A 77 -19.80 19.90 5.80
C ASP A 77 -18.75 18.77 5.68
N ALA A 78 -17.92 18.80 4.63
CA ALA A 78 -16.88 17.80 4.43
C ALA A 78 -15.86 17.85 5.57
N VAL A 79 -15.52 16.65 6.12
CA VAL A 79 -14.42 16.54 7.09
C VAL A 79 -13.12 16.87 6.39
N ALA A 80 -12.34 17.76 6.99
CA ALA A 80 -11.05 18.18 6.44
C ALA A 80 -9.96 17.18 6.87
N TYR A 81 -9.83 16.09 6.14
CA TYR A 81 -8.67 15.21 6.31
C TYR A 81 -7.42 15.85 5.69
N GLU A 82 -6.27 15.53 6.29
CA GLU A 82 -4.95 15.93 5.79
C GLU A 82 -4.04 14.71 5.74
N GLU A 83 -3.23 14.63 4.70
CA GLU A 83 -2.19 13.61 4.54
C GLU A 83 -0.93 14.03 5.30
N ILE A 84 -0.36 13.11 6.08
CA ILE A 84 0.86 13.33 6.84
C ILE A 84 1.73 12.10 6.72
N VAL A 85 3.03 12.32 6.48
CA VAL A 85 4.02 11.25 6.43
C VAL A 85 4.88 11.33 7.69
N TYR A 86 4.99 10.22 8.40
CA TYR A 86 5.90 10.03 9.52
C TYR A 86 7.02 9.06 9.09
N GLU A 87 8.21 9.34 9.57
CA GLU A 87 9.40 8.56 9.28
C GLU A 87 10.09 8.16 10.58
N GLY A 88 10.59 6.95 10.67
CA GLY A 88 11.26 6.46 11.86
C GLY A 88 12.01 5.17 11.65
N TYR A 89 12.63 4.71 12.72
CA TYR A 89 13.32 3.44 12.78
C TYR A 89 12.62 2.53 13.77
N GLY A 90 12.28 1.32 13.34
CA GLY A 90 11.85 0.21 14.17
C GLY A 90 13.04 -0.48 14.86
N PRO A 91 12.80 -1.65 15.48
CA PRO A 91 13.85 -2.46 16.10
C PRO A 91 15.03 -2.71 15.16
N SER A 92 16.24 -2.72 15.72
CA SER A 92 17.50 -2.98 15.00
C SER A 92 17.73 -2.11 13.76
N GLY A 93 17.08 -0.93 13.70
CA GLY A 93 17.31 0.07 12.63
C GLY A 93 16.51 -0.20 11.34
N VAL A 94 15.45 -0.99 11.39
CA VAL A 94 14.52 -1.11 10.27
C VAL A 94 13.91 0.26 9.97
N ALA A 95 14.08 0.75 8.75
CA ALA A 95 13.46 1.99 8.31
C ALA A 95 11.96 1.78 8.09
N VAL A 96 11.14 2.71 8.60
CA VAL A 96 9.68 2.67 8.48
C VAL A 96 9.15 4.02 8.03
N ILE A 97 8.32 4.01 6.98
CA ILE A 97 7.52 5.15 6.53
C ILE A 97 6.06 4.85 6.86
N VAL A 98 5.38 5.80 7.48
CA VAL A 98 3.97 5.72 7.85
C VAL A 98 3.22 6.88 7.21
N GLU A 99 2.25 6.58 6.38
CA GLU A 99 1.37 7.57 5.78
C GLU A 99 0.02 7.56 6.47
N ALA A 100 -0.44 8.73 6.88
CA ALA A 100 -1.67 8.92 7.62
C ALA A 100 -2.61 9.88 6.91
N ALA A 101 -3.91 9.58 6.96
CA ALA A 101 -5.00 10.47 6.56
C ALA A 101 -5.86 10.77 7.80
N THR A 102 -5.73 11.98 8.37
CA THR A 102 -6.32 12.31 9.66
C THR A 102 -7.03 13.66 9.68
N ASP A 103 -8.02 13.78 10.52
CA ASP A 103 -8.67 15.05 10.89
C ASP A 103 -8.02 15.72 12.12
N ASN A 104 -7.07 15.03 12.79
CA ASN A 104 -6.40 15.51 13.99
C ASN A 104 -4.92 15.10 14.06
N LYS A 105 -4.05 15.95 13.52
CA LYS A 105 -2.60 15.75 13.48
C LYS A 105 -1.95 15.45 14.83
N ASN A 106 -2.43 16.10 15.90
CA ASN A 106 -1.82 15.94 17.22
C ASN A 106 -2.13 14.58 17.83
N ARG A 107 -3.36 14.09 17.64
CA ARG A 107 -3.76 12.73 18.04
C ARG A 107 -2.88 11.72 17.33
N THR A 108 -2.89 11.73 16.00
CA THR A 108 -2.15 10.76 15.16
C THR A 108 -0.65 10.79 15.44
N ALA A 109 -0.04 11.98 15.57
CA ALA A 109 1.37 12.09 15.92
C ALA A 109 1.70 11.50 17.29
N GLY A 110 0.79 11.64 18.26
CA GLY A 110 0.93 11.04 19.59
C GLY A 110 0.85 9.52 19.55
N GLU A 111 -0.10 8.97 18.79
CA GLU A 111 -0.31 7.53 18.64
C GLU A 111 0.86 6.89 17.88
N VAL A 112 1.27 7.43 16.74
CA VAL A 112 2.42 6.92 15.98
C VAL A 112 3.69 6.93 16.83
N ARG A 113 3.98 8.04 17.56
CA ARG A 113 5.13 8.08 18.46
C ARG A 113 5.04 7.02 19.56
N HIS A 114 3.86 6.83 20.14
CA HIS A 114 3.64 5.82 21.17
C HIS A 114 3.93 4.41 20.65
N TYR A 115 3.50 4.07 19.42
CA TYR A 115 3.77 2.76 18.84
C TYR A 115 5.28 2.54 18.65
N PHE A 116 5.99 3.50 18.06
CA PHE A 116 7.44 3.39 17.90
C PHE A 116 8.15 3.23 19.25
N ASP A 117 7.88 4.08 20.23
CA ASP A 117 8.52 4.05 21.56
C ASP A 117 8.22 2.74 22.28
N LYS A 118 6.98 2.24 22.21
CA LYS A 118 6.53 1.02 22.88
C LYS A 118 7.17 -0.24 22.34
N PHE A 119 7.45 -0.29 21.05
CA PHE A 119 7.94 -1.49 20.35
C PHE A 119 9.41 -1.37 19.95
N GLY A 120 10.21 -0.62 20.69
CA GLY A 120 11.67 -0.59 20.56
C GLY A 120 12.20 0.20 19.36
N GLY A 121 11.35 1.02 18.76
CA GLY A 121 11.70 1.92 17.67
C GLY A 121 11.86 3.37 18.14
N LYS A 122 12.01 4.27 17.19
CA LYS A 122 12.10 5.71 17.43
C LYS A 122 11.56 6.49 16.24
N LEU A 123 10.60 7.36 16.48
CA LEU A 123 10.11 8.27 15.46
C LEU A 123 11.19 9.33 15.17
N GLY A 124 11.51 9.51 13.89
CA GLY A 124 12.49 10.46 13.38
C GLY A 124 11.86 11.78 12.96
N VAL A 125 12.63 12.56 12.20
CA VAL A 125 12.15 13.75 11.51
C VAL A 125 11.88 13.43 10.04
N THR A 126 11.12 14.27 9.36
CA THR A 126 10.89 14.14 7.92
C THR A 126 12.24 14.09 7.16
N GLY A 127 12.38 13.14 6.23
CA GLY A 127 13.61 12.90 5.49
C GLY A 127 14.60 11.96 6.18
N SER A 128 14.25 11.41 7.36
CA SER A 128 15.18 10.52 8.10
C SER A 128 15.37 9.15 7.46
N VAL A 129 14.37 8.64 6.74
CA VAL A 129 14.42 7.32 6.08
C VAL A 129 13.94 7.32 4.62
N SER A 130 13.20 8.33 4.18
CA SER A 130 12.61 8.37 2.83
C SER A 130 13.64 8.29 1.70
N PHE A 131 14.89 8.72 1.93
CA PHE A 131 15.98 8.59 0.96
C PHE A 131 16.38 7.13 0.64
N MET A 132 15.98 6.19 1.49
CA MET A 132 16.22 4.75 1.28
C MET A 132 15.12 4.09 0.43
N PHE A 133 14.08 4.82 0.07
CA PHE A 133 12.93 4.30 -0.68
C PHE A 133 12.76 5.06 -1.99
N SER A 134 12.27 4.37 -3.00
CA SER A 134 11.84 4.96 -4.26
C SER A 134 10.35 4.68 -4.49
N SER A 135 9.62 5.64 -5.03
CA SER A 135 8.23 5.40 -5.45
C SER A 135 8.26 4.60 -6.76
N LYS A 136 7.54 3.49 -6.80
CA LYS A 136 7.38 2.63 -7.97
C LYS A 136 5.91 2.21 -8.10
N GLY A 137 5.42 2.05 -9.31
CA GLY A 137 4.24 1.24 -9.54
C GLY A 137 4.61 -0.24 -9.35
N VAL A 138 3.84 -0.97 -8.55
CA VAL A 138 4.07 -2.40 -8.29
C VAL A 138 2.80 -3.17 -8.59
N ILE A 139 2.88 -4.09 -9.55
CA ILE A 139 1.79 -4.99 -9.94
C ILE A 139 2.16 -6.38 -9.45
N ILE A 140 1.29 -6.99 -8.65
CA ILE A 140 1.48 -8.35 -8.13
C ILE A 140 0.60 -9.32 -8.89
N VAL A 141 1.23 -10.36 -9.44
CA VAL A 141 0.56 -11.44 -10.17
C VAL A 141 0.91 -12.76 -9.51
N ALA A 142 -0.09 -13.58 -9.20
CA ALA A 142 0.13 -14.92 -8.69
C ALA A 142 0.28 -15.91 -9.86
N GLU A 143 1.24 -16.85 -9.75
CA GLU A 143 1.43 -17.94 -10.69
C GLU A 143 0.20 -18.85 -10.76
N ASN A 144 -0.38 -19.13 -9.61
CA ASN A 144 -1.47 -20.07 -9.44
C ASN A 144 -2.77 -19.34 -9.10
N ASP A 145 -3.89 -19.92 -9.50
CA ASP A 145 -5.22 -19.47 -9.09
C ASP A 145 -5.57 -19.91 -7.64
N GLU A 146 -6.78 -19.58 -7.21
CA GLU A 146 -7.30 -19.93 -5.88
C GLU A 146 -7.44 -21.46 -5.65
N TYR A 147 -7.39 -22.27 -6.70
CA TYR A 147 -7.46 -23.74 -6.64
C TYR A 147 -6.05 -24.38 -6.68
N GLY A 148 -5.00 -23.60 -6.88
CA GLY A 148 -3.62 -24.06 -6.97
C GLY A 148 -3.20 -24.49 -8.37
N ASP A 149 -4.03 -24.23 -9.39
CA ASP A 149 -3.70 -24.52 -10.78
C ASP A 149 -2.83 -23.39 -11.37
N LYS A 150 -1.73 -23.75 -12.03
CA LYS A 150 -0.83 -22.78 -12.69
C LYS A 150 -1.58 -22.11 -13.86
N VAL A 151 -1.77 -20.80 -13.76
CA VAL A 151 -2.52 -19.98 -14.71
C VAL A 151 -1.66 -18.92 -15.39
N VAL A 152 -0.45 -18.66 -14.87
CA VAL A 152 0.49 -17.68 -15.41
C VAL A 152 1.82 -18.35 -15.72
N ASP A 153 2.35 -18.12 -16.93
CA ASP A 153 3.70 -18.43 -17.31
C ASP A 153 4.58 -17.21 -17.02
N GLY A 154 5.57 -17.34 -16.13
CA GLY A 154 6.41 -16.23 -15.69
C GLY A 154 7.29 -15.66 -16.80
N ASP A 155 7.85 -16.51 -17.65
CA ASP A 155 8.68 -16.08 -18.78
C ASP A 155 7.84 -15.23 -19.76
N GLN A 156 6.63 -15.70 -20.07
CA GLN A 156 5.71 -14.97 -20.94
C GLN A 156 5.23 -13.66 -20.30
N LEU A 157 4.91 -13.69 -19.00
CA LEU A 157 4.53 -12.46 -18.27
C LEU A 157 5.66 -11.43 -18.26
N MET A 158 6.91 -11.87 -18.06
CA MET A 158 8.07 -10.97 -18.09
C MET A 158 8.24 -10.30 -19.47
N GLU A 159 8.15 -11.07 -20.58
CA GLU A 159 8.22 -10.52 -21.92
C GLU A 159 7.08 -9.52 -22.17
N ASP A 160 5.85 -9.91 -21.84
CA ASP A 160 4.66 -9.07 -21.99
C ASP A 160 4.73 -7.79 -21.14
N ALA A 161 5.21 -7.88 -19.91
CA ALA A 161 5.36 -6.72 -19.03
C ALA A 161 6.37 -5.70 -19.57
N LEU A 162 7.52 -6.18 -20.07
CA LEU A 162 8.54 -5.30 -20.69
C LEU A 162 8.01 -4.65 -21.97
N GLU A 163 7.25 -5.39 -22.81
CA GLU A 163 6.58 -4.82 -23.98
C GLU A 163 5.55 -3.75 -23.61
N CYS A 164 4.84 -3.91 -22.48
CA CYS A 164 3.87 -2.94 -21.96
C CYS A 164 4.52 -1.74 -21.27
N GLY A 165 5.86 -1.70 -21.13
CA GLY A 165 6.58 -0.57 -20.56
C GLY A 165 6.96 -0.72 -19.09
N ALA A 166 6.96 -1.96 -18.54
CA ALA A 166 7.51 -2.21 -17.22
C ALA A 166 9.01 -1.86 -17.16
N ALA A 167 9.44 -1.31 -16.03
CA ALA A 167 10.83 -0.93 -15.80
C ALA A 167 11.68 -2.09 -15.26
N ASP A 168 11.06 -3.02 -14.52
CA ASP A 168 11.73 -4.16 -13.92
C ASP A 168 10.72 -5.29 -13.62
N PHE A 169 11.24 -6.50 -13.36
CA PHE A 169 10.46 -7.69 -13.06
C PHE A 169 11.21 -8.54 -12.02
N ALA A 170 10.47 -9.07 -11.06
CA ALA A 170 10.99 -10.02 -10.08
C ALA A 170 10.04 -11.21 -9.93
N GLU A 171 10.61 -12.36 -9.58
CA GLU A 171 9.87 -13.59 -9.30
C GLU A 171 10.38 -14.19 -8.00
N GLU A 172 9.46 -14.57 -7.12
CA GLU A 172 9.77 -15.27 -5.89
C GLU A 172 8.56 -16.11 -5.43
N ASP A 173 8.79 -17.41 -5.18
CA ASP A 173 7.80 -18.35 -4.65
C ASP A 173 6.46 -18.39 -5.41
N GLY A 174 6.50 -18.27 -6.76
CA GLY A 174 5.30 -18.28 -7.60
C GLY A 174 4.52 -16.96 -7.58
N ILE A 175 5.17 -15.88 -7.14
CA ILE A 175 4.67 -14.52 -7.19
C ILE A 175 5.55 -13.71 -8.12
N TYR A 176 4.90 -12.98 -9.00
CA TYR A 176 5.55 -12.08 -9.94
C TYR A 176 5.29 -10.64 -9.55
N GLU A 177 6.36 -9.85 -9.51
CA GLU A 177 6.30 -8.41 -9.27
C GLU A 177 6.74 -7.67 -10.53
N VAL A 178 5.81 -6.92 -11.11
CA VAL A 178 6.09 -6.05 -12.25
C VAL A 178 6.24 -4.63 -11.73
N TYR A 179 7.40 -4.02 -11.96
CA TYR A 179 7.70 -2.67 -11.52
C TYR A 179 7.57 -1.68 -12.67
N THR A 180 6.96 -0.53 -12.39
CA THR A 180 6.82 0.58 -13.34
C THR A 180 7.27 1.89 -12.71
N GLU A 181 7.45 2.94 -13.51
CA GLU A 181 7.39 4.28 -12.96
C GLU A 181 5.96 4.55 -12.45
N PRO A 182 5.79 5.38 -11.39
CA PRO A 182 4.47 5.63 -10.79
C PRO A 182 3.41 6.12 -11.80
N ASP A 183 3.82 6.98 -12.72
CA ASP A 183 2.93 7.58 -13.71
C ASP A 183 2.51 6.60 -14.82
N ASP A 184 3.29 5.53 -15.04
CA ASP A 184 3.05 4.53 -16.09
C ASP A 184 2.20 3.34 -15.58
N LEU A 185 1.99 3.21 -14.27
CA LEU A 185 1.30 2.09 -13.64
C LEU A 185 -0.05 1.78 -14.29
N SER A 186 -0.91 2.80 -14.44
CA SER A 186 -2.26 2.61 -15.00
C SER A 186 -2.22 2.12 -16.45
N ALA A 187 -1.30 2.64 -17.27
CA ALA A 187 -1.17 2.24 -18.67
C ALA A 187 -0.68 0.80 -18.80
N VAL A 188 0.33 0.41 -18.00
CA VAL A 188 0.87 -0.96 -17.99
C VAL A 188 -0.20 -1.94 -17.51
N CYS A 189 -0.98 -1.60 -16.47
CA CYS A 189 -2.10 -2.42 -16.02
C CYS A 189 -3.13 -2.65 -17.13
N GLU A 190 -3.58 -1.59 -17.81
CA GLU A 190 -4.56 -1.71 -18.89
C GLU A 190 -4.06 -2.61 -20.03
N ASP A 191 -2.78 -2.53 -20.38
CA ASP A 191 -2.22 -3.32 -21.47
C ASP A 191 -2.01 -4.79 -21.06
N LEU A 192 -1.60 -5.07 -19.82
CA LEU A 192 -1.52 -6.44 -19.30
C LEU A 192 -2.91 -7.07 -19.14
N GLU A 193 -3.93 -6.31 -18.71
CA GLU A 193 -5.32 -6.80 -18.66
C GLU A 193 -5.86 -7.18 -20.05
N LYS A 194 -5.53 -6.41 -21.10
CA LYS A 194 -5.88 -6.74 -22.49
C LYS A 194 -5.21 -8.05 -22.97
N LYS A 195 -4.03 -8.38 -22.44
CA LYS A 195 -3.34 -9.64 -22.68
C LYS A 195 -3.92 -10.80 -21.82
N GLY A 196 -4.82 -10.51 -20.88
CA GLY A 196 -5.57 -11.50 -20.09
C GLY A 196 -5.03 -11.74 -18.68
N TYR A 197 -4.04 -10.98 -18.22
CA TYR A 197 -3.51 -11.10 -16.87
C TYR A 197 -4.47 -10.54 -15.82
N LYS A 198 -4.48 -11.17 -14.65
CA LYS A 198 -5.21 -10.72 -13.46
C LYS A 198 -4.22 -10.38 -12.37
N PHE A 199 -4.49 -9.32 -11.64
CA PHE A 199 -3.61 -8.84 -10.57
C PHE A 199 -4.19 -9.12 -9.19
N GLU A 200 -3.32 -9.48 -8.26
CA GLU A 200 -3.65 -9.51 -6.83
C GLU A 200 -3.66 -8.09 -6.25
N SER A 201 -2.76 -7.22 -6.75
CA SER A 201 -2.75 -5.79 -6.46
C SER A 201 -1.99 -5.02 -7.54
N ALA A 202 -2.30 -3.73 -7.69
CA ALA A 202 -1.57 -2.79 -8.53
C ALA A 202 -1.64 -1.42 -7.86
N GLU A 203 -0.55 -1.01 -7.21
CA GLU A 203 -0.50 0.21 -6.40
C GLU A 203 0.86 0.89 -6.51
N VAL A 204 0.90 2.21 -6.25
CA VAL A 204 2.17 2.92 -6.09
C VAL A 204 2.72 2.65 -4.70
N GLU A 205 3.95 2.15 -4.63
CA GLU A 205 4.61 1.72 -3.41
C GLU A 205 5.92 2.46 -3.15
N LYS A 206 6.34 2.48 -1.90
CA LYS A 206 7.68 2.89 -1.49
C LYS A 206 8.58 1.67 -1.41
N VAL A 207 9.35 1.42 -2.46
CA VAL A 207 10.24 0.26 -2.58
C VAL A 207 11.60 0.61 -1.98
N PRO A 208 12.09 -0.13 -0.95
CA PRO A 208 13.38 0.15 -0.36
C PRO A 208 14.52 -0.29 -1.27
N SER A 209 15.63 0.46 -1.23
CA SER A 209 16.87 0.14 -1.96
C SER A 209 17.78 -0.85 -1.22
N THR A 210 17.57 -0.99 0.09
CA THR A 210 18.34 -1.89 0.98
C THR A 210 17.43 -2.47 2.04
N TYR A 211 17.68 -3.72 2.43
CA TYR A 211 16.91 -4.46 3.44
C TYR A 211 17.70 -4.69 4.71
N VAL A 212 17.01 -4.87 5.82
CA VAL A 212 17.54 -5.15 7.15
C VAL A 212 16.96 -6.46 7.66
N SER A 213 17.81 -7.48 7.89
CA SER A 213 17.41 -8.75 8.50
C SER A 213 17.42 -8.62 10.01
N LEU A 214 16.37 -9.07 10.69
CA LEU A 214 16.31 -9.10 12.16
C LEU A 214 16.83 -10.44 12.67
N THR A 215 17.87 -10.39 13.51
CA THR A 215 18.57 -11.59 13.98
C THR A 215 18.00 -12.17 15.26
N THR A 216 17.30 -11.38 16.09
CA THR A 216 16.73 -11.83 17.36
C THR A 216 15.22 -12.01 17.27
N ASP A 217 14.70 -13.00 18.02
CA ASP A 217 13.25 -13.24 18.08
C ASP A 217 12.50 -12.09 18.76
N ASP A 218 13.14 -11.38 19.70
CA ASP A 218 12.55 -10.20 20.35
C ASP A 218 12.39 -9.04 19.36
N ASP A 219 13.40 -8.78 18.51
CA ASP A 219 13.30 -7.73 17.47
C ASP A 219 12.22 -8.06 16.45
N ARG A 220 12.14 -9.32 15.98
CA ARG A 220 11.07 -9.77 15.08
C ARG A 220 9.70 -9.60 15.72
N LYS A 221 9.56 -10.01 16.97
CA LYS A 221 8.30 -9.85 17.71
C LYS A 221 7.90 -8.39 17.87
N PHE A 222 8.83 -7.51 18.24
CA PHE A 222 8.55 -6.09 18.40
C PHE A 222 8.25 -5.43 17.07
N MET A 223 8.93 -5.81 15.99
CA MET A 223 8.65 -5.29 14.67
C MET A 223 7.25 -5.69 14.18
N ASN A 224 6.86 -6.95 14.34
CA ASN A 224 5.50 -7.40 14.04
C ASN A 224 4.45 -6.61 14.83
N LEU A 225 4.64 -6.45 16.15
CA LEU A 225 3.71 -5.67 16.97
C LEU A 225 3.65 -4.20 16.57
N LEU A 226 4.77 -3.60 16.14
CA LEU A 226 4.79 -2.24 15.61
C LEU A 226 3.94 -2.14 14.35
N LEU A 227 4.16 -3.04 13.38
CA LEU A 227 3.41 -3.06 12.11
C LEU A 227 1.92 -3.31 12.35
N GLU A 228 1.55 -4.32 13.17
CA GLU A 228 0.17 -4.62 13.51
C GLU A 228 -0.56 -3.41 14.12
N ASN A 229 0.06 -2.71 15.09
CA ASN A 229 -0.56 -1.55 15.73
C ASN A 229 -0.68 -0.36 14.77
N LEU A 230 0.31 -0.13 13.90
CA LEU A 230 0.22 0.89 12.85
C LEU A 230 -0.88 0.56 11.84
N GLU A 231 -0.95 -0.70 11.37
CA GLU A 231 -1.97 -1.12 10.42
C GLU A 231 -3.40 -1.13 10.99
N GLU A 232 -3.54 -1.40 12.29
CA GLU A 232 -4.83 -1.36 12.97
C GLU A 232 -5.37 0.05 13.23
N ASP A 233 -4.49 1.06 13.24
CA ASP A 233 -4.88 2.44 13.44
C ASP A 233 -5.69 2.97 12.24
N GLU A 234 -6.83 3.58 12.52
CA GLU A 234 -7.76 4.07 11.49
C GLU A 234 -7.24 5.31 10.75
N ASP A 235 -6.28 6.03 11.32
CA ASP A 235 -5.68 7.20 10.69
C ASP A 235 -4.50 6.83 9.78
N ILE A 236 -3.91 5.64 9.94
CA ILE A 236 -2.79 5.16 9.14
C ILE A 236 -3.32 4.47 7.88
N VAL A 237 -2.95 4.98 6.71
CA VAL A 237 -3.40 4.44 5.41
C VAL A 237 -2.39 3.49 4.79
N ASN A 238 -1.10 3.82 4.87
CA ASN A 238 -0.03 2.98 4.35
C ASN A 238 1.14 2.89 5.33
N VAL A 239 1.82 1.73 5.36
CA VAL A 239 3.06 1.50 6.10
C VAL A 239 4.04 0.79 5.16
N TRP A 240 5.24 1.34 5.03
CA TRP A 240 6.32 0.74 4.27
C TRP A 240 7.54 0.58 5.17
N HIS A 241 8.29 -0.47 4.97
CA HIS A 241 9.49 -0.77 5.74
C HIS A 241 10.52 -1.52 4.89
N ASN A 242 11.76 -1.53 5.36
CA ASN A 242 12.83 -2.26 4.72
C ASN A 242 13.27 -3.50 5.51
N TRP A 243 12.40 -4.04 6.35
CA TRP A 243 12.64 -5.31 7.01
C TRP A 243 12.59 -6.46 6.00
N ASP A 244 13.66 -7.28 6.01
CA ASP A 244 13.73 -8.54 5.29
C ASP A 244 13.14 -9.64 6.19
N GLU A 245 11.96 -10.14 5.85
CA GLU A 245 11.17 -11.06 6.65
C GLU A 245 11.56 -12.54 6.46
N GLU A 246 12.78 -12.81 5.92
CA GLU A 246 13.29 -14.18 5.81
C GLU A 246 13.49 -14.89 7.16
#